data_206b0659025778c5eba79d86ff61cb13
#
_entry.id   206b0659025778c5eba79d86ff61cb13
#
_cell.length_a   1.000
_cell.length_b   1.000
_cell.length_c   1.000
_cell.angle_alpha   90.00
_cell.angle_beta   90.00
_cell.angle_gamma   90.00
#
_symmetry.space_group_name_H-M   'P 1'
#
loop_
_entity.id
_entity.type
_entity.pdbx_description
1 polymer ?
#
loop_
_entity_poly.entity_id
_entity_poly.type
_entity_poly.pdbx_seq_one_letter_code
_entity_poly.pdbx_strand_id
1 'polypeptide(L)'
;MLKCGAGYEQQERSLLQIAVLFWGNIVNIGKIQYNTKEPHSEKTGGKYMLEIVKKNRWNTICAFWALIVALFWFAMRVIWSGISKVLAEAIGTKEPSAFMLNLPLFISIFLWLVLVFAVMNLVLIKKKRWSQITLTVFLGVFTIASVVVVAMGAVDYLYFILPKFFLSLLISLCIIGFALLVFFPPVKNKKCCVALKCALVALVILVFVFEGYGVTLGSRFTYEPVVYAVEDTYQIVFSTNHPAVVWVEVDGEQYFDLFAGSMKSKDTVHKITIPQEKLDEAKSYSIHAEKMIYRGPFGGFKGKEISKSYDFHPVDSSDGLVYYTITDVHHARKGAVGAALSVEDLDFLVILGDSVGMTEYEKDAQFTNQLAHDVTGGEIPVVYARGNHEIKGAYGEELYKYVGSKNESFYYWFTLSDVFGITLDLGEDHNDGWWEYYGTDRFSLYHDEQTRFLEELVAAKPYEDYNYTLVACHIPIQFVNSRKDHAEVKAAWTELLNQIEPDLAVYGHQHDLYPFLEGQETMYNEKGKLVYNSQFKGEAGKTYGGYLTDYAFNGFIAGRRGRLQTDEISALNREDHVGLAVSVDMAGDTQKCWYVNTAGEVVPVYNPFAEGPARKEFVLALK
;
A
#
# COMPACT_ATOMS: atom_id res chain seq x y z
N MET A 1 -19.95 -13.47 -14.70
CA MET A 1 -20.81 -12.33 -14.37
C MET A 1 -22.06 -12.81 -13.64
N LEU A 2 -22.40 -12.28 -12.50
CA LEU A 2 -23.48 -12.62 -11.56
C LEU A 2 -23.03 -13.40 -10.31
N LYS A 3 -22.46 -12.66 -9.33
CA LYS A 3 -22.50 -13.01 -7.90
C LYS A 3 -21.95 -11.89 -6.98
N CYS A 4 -21.90 -10.63 -7.40
CA CYS A 4 -21.52 -9.50 -6.53
C CYS A 4 -22.71 -8.66 -6.03
N GLY A 5 -23.97 -9.02 -6.36
CA GLY A 5 -25.15 -8.21 -6.01
C GLY A 5 -25.71 -8.39 -4.60
N ALA A 6 -25.40 -9.49 -3.91
CA ALA A 6 -26.08 -9.81 -2.66
C ALA A 6 -25.52 -9.11 -1.40
N GLY A 7 -24.30 -8.62 -1.45
CA GLY A 7 -23.67 -7.91 -0.32
C GLY A 7 -24.10 -6.44 -0.20
N TYR A 8 -24.39 -5.80 -1.31
CA TYR A 8 -24.76 -4.38 -1.34
C TYR A 8 -26.19 -4.11 -0.83
N GLU A 9 -27.15 -4.95 -1.20
CA GLU A 9 -28.54 -4.81 -0.73
C GLU A 9 -28.70 -5.00 0.79
N GLN A 10 -27.85 -5.82 1.40
CA GLN A 10 -27.90 -6.06 2.85
C GLN A 10 -27.33 -4.87 3.64
N GLN A 11 -26.37 -4.15 3.07
CA GLN A 11 -25.77 -2.96 3.66
C GLN A 11 -26.68 -1.73 3.54
N GLU A 12 -27.42 -1.56 2.43
CA GLU A 12 -28.43 -0.51 2.28
C GLU A 12 -29.62 -0.71 3.22
N ARG A 13 -30.08 -1.94 3.41
CA ARG A 13 -31.18 -2.24 4.35
C ARG A 13 -30.80 -1.94 5.80
N SER A 14 -29.54 -2.16 6.20
CA SER A 14 -29.07 -1.84 7.54
C SER A 14 -28.95 -0.33 7.77
N LEU A 15 -28.53 0.44 6.77
CA LEU A 15 -28.46 1.91 6.85
C LEU A 15 -29.85 2.55 6.89
N LEU A 16 -30.81 2.01 6.13
CA LEU A 16 -32.19 2.47 6.19
C LEU A 16 -32.85 2.16 7.55
N GLN A 17 -32.58 0.99 8.14
CA GLN A 17 -33.05 0.63 9.48
C GLN A 17 -32.44 1.53 10.56
N ILE A 18 -31.17 1.89 10.46
CA ILE A 18 -30.50 2.82 11.38
C ILE A 18 -31.13 4.22 11.24
N ALA A 19 -31.39 4.69 10.03
CA ALA A 19 -32.07 5.97 9.80
C ALA A 19 -33.49 5.99 10.36
N VAL A 20 -34.25 4.92 10.19
CA VAL A 20 -35.61 4.78 10.72
C VAL A 20 -35.59 4.68 12.25
N LEU A 21 -34.64 3.99 12.86
CA LEU A 21 -34.48 3.94 14.32
C LEU A 21 -34.05 5.29 14.90
N PHE A 22 -33.20 6.05 14.18
CA PHE A 22 -32.79 7.40 14.56
C PHE A 22 -33.98 8.37 14.52
N TRP A 23 -34.82 8.30 13.47
CA TRP A 23 -36.06 9.08 13.37
C TRP A 23 -37.09 8.68 14.41
N GLY A 24 -37.27 7.38 14.68
CA GLY A 24 -38.16 6.88 15.70
C GLY A 24 -37.82 7.37 17.11
N ASN A 25 -36.52 7.46 17.42
CA ASN A 25 -36.05 7.99 18.71
C ASN A 25 -36.18 9.52 18.82
N ILE A 26 -35.97 10.27 17.74
CA ILE A 26 -36.17 11.73 17.71
C ILE A 26 -37.64 12.07 17.92
N VAL A 27 -38.55 11.27 17.35
CA VAL A 27 -40.00 11.45 17.56
C VAL A 27 -40.42 11.08 18.99
N ASN A 28 -39.75 10.15 19.66
CA ASN A 28 -40.05 9.75 21.03
C ASN A 28 -39.49 10.68 22.12
N ILE A 29 -38.50 11.50 21.82
CA ILE A 29 -38.00 12.56 22.74
C ILE A 29 -39.05 13.68 22.93
N GLY A 30 -40.04 13.77 22.06
CA GLY A 30 -41.16 14.71 22.19
C GLY A 30 -42.20 14.39 23.29
N LYS A 31 -42.08 13.25 23.98
CA LYS A 31 -42.97 12.86 25.08
C LYS A 31 -42.43 13.18 26.48
N ILE A 32 -41.87 14.35 26.70
CA ILE A 32 -41.59 14.84 28.06
C ILE A 32 -42.84 15.56 28.55
N GLN A 33 -43.45 14.99 29.58
CA GLN A 33 -44.66 15.45 30.24
C GLN A 33 -44.54 16.92 30.69
N TYR A 34 -45.39 17.79 30.13
CA TYR A 34 -45.76 19.04 30.76
C TYR A 34 -46.97 18.82 31.63
N ASN A 35 -46.79 18.91 32.93
CA ASN A 35 -47.85 18.92 33.92
C ASN A 35 -48.52 20.29 33.86
N THR A 36 -49.58 20.46 33.09
CA THR A 36 -50.49 21.57 33.16
C THR A 36 -51.91 21.00 33.31
N LYS A 37 -52.52 21.33 34.46
CA LYS A 37 -53.94 21.11 34.72
C LYS A 37 -54.72 21.95 33.73
N GLU A 38 -55.33 21.32 32.75
CA GLU A 38 -56.65 21.71 32.15
C GLU A 38 -57.14 20.59 31.19
N PRO A 39 -58.45 20.38 31.07
CA PRO A 39 -58.97 19.15 30.50
C PRO A 39 -59.27 19.23 29.00
N HIS A 40 -59.03 18.11 28.36
CA HIS A 40 -59.61 17.60 27.12
C HIS A 40 -59.72 18.47 25.87
N SER A 41 -58.82 18.27 24.95
CA SER A 41 -59.16 17.97 23.56
C SER A 41 -57.99 17.19 22.95
N GLU A 42 -58.26 16.02 22.37
CA GLU A 42 -57.33 15.26 21.49
C GLU A 42 -56.95 16.11 20.27
N LYS A 43 -55.99 16.99 20.42
CA LYS A 43 -55.27 17.57 19.27
C LYS A 43 -54.14 16.63 18.92
N THR A 44 -54.33 15.86 17.87
CA THR A 44 -53.32 15.00 17.23
C THR A 44 -51.94 15.69 17.22
N GLY A 45 -50.90 14.98 17.68
CA GLY A 45 -49.52 15.48 17.81
C GLY A 45 -48.96 16.22 16.59
N GLY A 46 -49.53 16.01 15.41
CA GLY A 46 -49.20 16.73 14.19
C GLY A 46 -49.58 18.22 14.18
N LYS A 47 -50.72 18.61 14.83
CA LYS A 47 -51.11 20.02 14.92
C LYS A 47 -50.22 20.81 15.89
N TYR A 48 -49.77 20.18 16.98
CA TYR A 48 -48.85 20.80 17.93
C TYR A 48 -47.46 21.03 17.34
N MET A 49 -46.92 20.05 16.61
CA MET A 49 -45.69 20.21 15.85
C MET A 49 -45.81 21.33 14.80
N LEU A 50 -46.92 21.42 14.11
CA LEU A 50 -47.14 22.46 13.10
C LEU A 50 -47.22 23.88 13.70
N GLU A 51 -47.74 24.04 14.91
CA GLU A 51 -47.74 25.32 15.64
C GLU A 51 -46.32 25.71 16.13
N ILE A 52 -45.53 24.76 16.64
CA ILE A 52 -44.12 25.00 17.02
C ILE A 52 -43.33 25.38 15.79
N VAL A 53 -43.49 24.69 14.68
CA VAL A 53 -42.82 24.99 13.40
C VAL A 53 -43.22 26.37 12.88
N LYS A 54 -44.49 26.73 12.92
CA LYS A 54 -44.97 28.07 12.51
C LYS A 54 -44.44 29.18 13.43
N LYS A 55 -44.40 28.97 14.74
CA LYS A 55 -43.90 29.95 15.72
C LYS A 55 -42.39 30.16 15.66
N ASN A 56 -41.64 29.12 15.27
CA ASN A 56 -40.17 29.12 15.12
C ASN A 56 -39.73 28.83 13.70
N ARG A 57 -40.50 29.26 12.71
CA ARG A 57 -40.32 28.93 11.28
C ARG A 57 -38.87 29.01 10.80
N TRP A 58 -38.18 30.09 11.16
CA TRP A 58 -36.79 30.31 10.74
C TRP A 58 -35.80 29.42 11.47
N ASN A 59 -35.97 29.19 12.77
CA ASN A 59 -35.10 28.27 13.53
C ASN A 59 -35.23 26.83 13.01
N THR A 60 -36.43 26.41 12.64
CA THR A 60 -36.72 25.10 12.06
C THR A 60 -36.05 24.96 10.69
N ILE A 61 -36.13 26.00 9.85
CA ILE A 61 -35.44 26.02 8.54
C ILE A 61 -33.94 25.92 8.72
N CYS A 62 -33.32 26.68 9.66
CA CYS A 62 -31.90 26.62 9.91
C CYS A 62 -31.43 25.27 10.46
N ALA A 63 -32.20 24.66 11.37
CA ALA A 63 -31.89 23.33 11.90
C ALA A 63 -32.00 22.26 10.81
N PHE A 64 -32.99 22.38 9.94
CA PHE A 64 -33.16 21.47 8.80
C PHE A 64 -32.02 21.60 7.79
N TRP A 65 -31.58 22.83 7.47
CA TRP A 65 -30.42 23.09 6.61
C TRP A 65 -29.14 22.55 7.23
N ALA A 66 -28.88 22.76 8.52
CA ALA A 66 -27.72 22.23 9.21
C ALA A 66 -27.67 20.69 9.14
N LEU A 67 -28.85 20.05 9.31
CA LEU A 67 -28.97 18.60 9.18
C LEU A 67 -28.70 18.14 7.74
N ILE A 68 -29.26 18.83 6.73
CA ILE A 68 -28.99 18.51 5.30
C ILE A 68 -27.52 18.66 4.99
N VAL A 69 -26.84 19.73 5.44
CA VAL A 69 -25.42 19.94 5.20
C VAL A 69 -24.58 18.85 5.84
N ALA A 70 -24.90 18.44 7.07
CA ALA A 70 -24.19 17.38 7.76
C ALA A 70 -24.39 16.00 7.12
N LEU A 71 -25.62 15.66 6.71
CA LEU A 71 -25.95 14.42 6.01
C LEU A 71 -25.31 14.40 4.60
N PHE A 72 -25.34 15.53 3.91
CA PHE A 72 -24.71 15.67 2.61
C PHE A 72 -23.18 15.49 2.73
N TRP A 73 -22.54 16.14 3.71
CA TRP A 73 -21.13 15.97 4.00
C TRP A 73 -20.77 14.51 4.26
N PHE A 74 -21.56 13.82 5.08
CA PHE A 74 -21.38 12.41 5.39
C PHE A 74 -21.55 11.53 4.16
N ALA A 75 -22.69 11.67 3.46
CA ALA A 75 -23.00 10.89 2.27
C ALA A 75 -21.96 11.07 1.17
N MET A 76 -21.51 12.31 0.96
CA MET A 76 -20.53 12.63 -0.07
C MET A 76 -19.13 12.09 0.22
N ARG A 77 -18.73 11.99 1.49
CA ARG A 77 -17.46 11.37 1.85
C ARG A 77 -17.45 9.84 1.68
N VAL A 78 -18.57 9.19 1.93
CA VAL A 78 -18.69 7.73 1.88
C VAL A 78 -19.01 7.22 0.47
N ILE A 79 -19.92 7.90 -0.22
CA ILE A 79 -20.49 7.43 -1.50
C ILE A 79 -19.70 7.98 -2.70
N TRP A 80 -19.12 9.18 -2.56
CA TRP A 80 -18.52 9.89 -3.69
C TRP A 80 -17.28 9.23 -4.25
N SER A 81 -16.49 8.54 -3.44
CA SER A 81 -15.33 7.82 -3.95
C SER A 81 -15.73 6.73 -4.95
N GLY A 82 -16.86 6.06 -4.70
CA GLY A 82 -17.43 5.10 -5.65
C GLY A 82 -18.05 5.76 -6.88
N ILE A 83 -18.82 6.83 -6.69
CA ILE A 83 -19.48 7.56 -7.79
C ILE A 83 -18.43 8.22 -8.71
N SER A 84 -17.37 8.79 -8.15
CA SER A 84 -16.32 9.46 -8.94
C SER A 84 -15.55 8.48 -9.83
N LYS A 85 -15.35 7.24 -9.37
CA LYS A 85 -14.74 6.17 -10.20
C LYS A 85 -15.65 5.81 -11.37
N VAL A 86 -16.93 5.55 -11.11
CA VAL A 86 -17.91 5.24 -12.17
C VAL A 86 -18.03 6.40 -13.17
N LEU A 87 -17.98 7.64 -12.69
CA LEU A 87 -18.03 8.81 -13.56
C LEU A 87 -16.77 8.97 -14.41
N ALA A 88 -15.60 8.69 -13.83
CA ALA A 88 -14.32 8.69 -14.54
C ALA A 88 -14.30 7.64 -15.66
N GLU A 89 -14.76 6.42 -15.37
CA GLU A 89 -14.94 5.38 -16.38
C GLU A 89 -15.89 5.82 -17.51
N ALA A 90 -17.02 6.45 -17.16
CA ALA A 90 -18.02 6.91 -18.14
C ALA A 90 -17.49 8.00 -19.08
N ILE A 91 -16.52 8.81 -18.65
CA ILE A 91 -15.87 9.84 -19.48
C ILE A 91 -14.54 9.38 -20.11
N GLY A 92 -14.21 8.08 -19.96
CA GLY A 92 -13.03 7.47 -20.59
C GLY A 92 -11.71 7.75 -19.88
N THR A 93 -11.74 8.12 -18.59
CA THR A 93 -10.54 8.27 -17.76
C THR A 93 -10.52 7.16 -16.69
N LYS A 94 -9.36 6.55 -16.47
CA LYS A 94 -9.21 5.50 -15.45
C LYS A 94 -9.41 6.03 -14.03
N GLU A 95 -9.08 7.30 -13.80
CA GLU A 95 -9.13 7.91 -12.49
C GLU A 95 -9.90 9.22 -12.47
N PRO A 96 -10.66 9.50 -11.39
CA PRO A 96 -11.32 10.78 -11.23
C PRO A 96 -10.28 11.89 -11.08
N SER A 97 -10.42 12.95 -11.87
CA SER A 97 -9.56 14.14 -11.73
C SER A 97 -9.62 14.69 -10.29
N ALA A 98 -8.57 15.36 -9.84
CA ALA A 98 -8.52 16.02 -8.54
C ALA A 98 -9.73 16.97 -8.32
N PHE A 99 -10.24 17.59 -9.38
CA PHE A 99 -11.47 18.39 -9.32
C PHE A 99 -12.70 17.52 -9.03
N MET A 100 -12.85 16.37 -9.69
CA MET A 100 -13.98 15.46 -9.45
C MET A 100 -13.94 14.89 -8.02
N LEU A 101 -12.76 14.50 -7.53
CA LEU A 101 -12.59 14.01 -6.15
C LEU A 101 -12.94 15.08 -5.11
N ASN A 102 -12.65 16.35 -5.40
CA ASN A 102 -12.86 17.48 -4.50
C ASN A 102 -14.19 18.23 -4.73
N LEU A 103 -14.98 17.86 -5.75
CA LEU A 103 -16.27 18.50 -6.01
C LEU A 103 -17.21 18.51 -4.79
N PRO A 104 -17.37 17.42 -4.02
CA PRO A 104 -18.18 17.43 -2.80
C PRO A 104 -17.68 18.43 -1.76
N LEU A 105 -16.38 18.64 -1.71
CA LEU A 105 -15.75 19.60 -0.84
C LEU A 105 -16.15 21.02 -1.22
N PHE A 106 -16.03 21.39 -2.49
CA PHE A 106 -16.44 22.72 -2.97
C PHE A 106 -17.94 22.97 -2.74
N ILE A 107 -18.78 21.96 -3.00
CA ILE A 107 -20.22 22.06 -2.72
C ILE A 107 -20.48 22.21 -1.22
N SER A 108 -19.78 21.46 -0.37
CA SER A 108 -19.92 21.56 1.08
C SER A 108 -19.49 22.92 1.60
N ILE A 109 -18.39 23.49 1.11
CA ILE A 109 -17.95 24.86 1.46
C ILE A 109 -19.02 25.87 1.04
N PHE A 110 -19.55 25.75 -0.18
CA PHE A 110 -20.60 26.64 -0.67
C PHE A 110 -21.86 26.56 0.22
N LEU A 111 -22.32 25.37 0.55
CA LEU A 111 -23.49 25.17 1.43
C LEU A 111 -23.23 25.73 2.84
N TRP A 112 -22.01 25.58 3.37
CA TRP A 112 -21.60 26.20 4.63
C TRP A 112 -21.64 27.72 4.57
N LEU A 113 -21.14 28.34 3.51
CA LEU A 113 -21.21 29.79 3.31
C LEU A 113 -22.65 30.27 3.25
N VAL A 114 -23.54 29.55 2.56
CA VAL A 114 -24.98 29.86 2.50
C VAL A 114 -25.62 29.73 3.89
N LEU A 115 -25.26 28.68 4.65
CA LEU A 115 -25.76 28.50 6.02
C LEU A 115 -25.31 29.62 6.96
N VAL A 116 -24.02 29.95 6.92
CA VAL A 116 -23.45 31.08 7.71
C VAL A 116 -24.14 32.39 7.36
N PHE A 117 -24.33 32.67 6.07
CA PHE A 117 -25.04 33.86 5.61
C PHE A 117 -26.52 33.87 6.07
N ALA A 118 -27.21 32.75 5.98
CA ALA A 118 -28.61 32.63 6.47
C ALA A 118 -28.71 32.85 7.99
N VAL A 119 -27.80 32.24 8.76
CA VAL A 119 -27.73 32.41 10.23
C VAL A 119 -27.38 33.84 10.61
N MET A 120 -26.41 34.47 9.91
CA MET A 120 -26.07 35.88 10.10
C MET A 120 -27.29 36.79 9.87
N ASN A 121 -28.05 36.61 8.80
CA ASN A 121 -29.24 37.38 8.52
C ASN A 121 -30.33 37.18 9.61
N LEU A 122 -30.49 35.97 10.11
CA LEU A 122 -31.43 35.67 11.20
C LEU A 122 -31.03 36.31 12.52
N VAL A 123 -29.74 36.35 12.81
CA VAL A 123 -29.19 36.90 14.04
C VAL A 123 -29.22 38.42 14.03
N LEU A 124 -28.98 39.06 12.86
CA LEU A 124 -29.05 40.53 12.71
C LEU A 124 -30.45 41.10 12.89
N ILE A 125 -31.50 40.31 12.67
CA ILE A 125 -32.91 40.74 12.79
C ILE A 125 -33.43 40.73 14.23
N LYS A 126 -32.81 40.05 15.20
CA LYS A 126 -33.25 39.97 16.61
C LYS A 126 -32.36 40.75 17.58
N LYS A 127 -32.97 41.70 18.27
CA LYS A 127 -32.49 42.81 19.13
C LYS A 127 -31.51 42.55 20.29
N LYS A 128 -30.59 41.59 20.29
CA LYS A 128 -29.53 41.49 21.32
C LYS A 128 -28.15 41.54 20.69
N ARG A 129 -27.65 42.73 20.51
CA ARG A 129 -26.41 43.07 19.77
C ARG A 129 -25.18 42.25 20.13
N TRP A 130 -24.89 41.99 21.40
CA TRP A 130 -23.69 41.28 21.85
C TRP A 130 -23.73 39.77 21.60
N SER A 131 -24.82 39.08 21.83
CA SER A 131 -24.93 37.64 21.52
C SER A 131 -24.86 37.36 20.02
N GLN A 132 -25.28 38.33 19.22
CA GLN A 132 -25.23 38.29 17.76
C GLN A 132 -23.80 38.46 17.25
N ILE A 133 -23.02 39.39 17.79
CA ILE A 133 -21.64 39.62 17.45
C ILE A 133 -20.81 38.39 17.83
N THR A 134 -20.96 37.88 19.06
CA THR A 134 -20.25 36.68 19.51
C THR A 134 -20.52 35.46 18.66
N LEU A 135 -21.77 35.23 18.29
CA LEU A 135 -22.15 34.09 17.42
C LEU A 135 -21.60 34.29 15.99
N THR A 136 -21.64 35.51 15.47
CA THR A 136 -21.11 35.84 14.13
C THR A 136 -19.59 35.66 14.09
N VAL A 137 -18.87 36.16 15.10
CA VAL A 137 -17.42 35.97 15.20
C VAL A 137 -17.07 34.46 15.33
N PHE A 138 -17.78 33.76 16.21
CA PHE A 138 -17.55 32.32 16.40
C PHE A 138 -17.81 31.51 15.10
N LEU A 139 -18.92 31.76 14.40
CA LEU A 139 -19.22 31.12 13.13
C LEU A 139 -18.23 31.51 12.03
N GLY A 140 -17.78 32.77 12.01
CA GLY A 140 -16.77 33.23 11.08
C GLY A 140 -15.41 32.54 11.32
N VAL A 141 -14.94 32.54 12.56
CA VAL A 141 -13.69 31.84 12.93
C VAL A 141 -13.79 30.35 12.65
N PHE A 142 -14.93 29.73 12.98
CA PHE A 142 -15.17 28.30 12.73
C PHE A 142 -15.22 27.99 11.23
N THR A 143 -15.83 28.86 10.42
CA THR A 143 -15.86 28.71 8.95
C THR A 143 -14.45 28.83 8.37
N ILE A 144 -13.67 29.82 8.80
CA ILE A 144 -12.29 29.99 8.38
C ILE A 144 -11.45 28.78 8.81
N ALA A 145 -11.55 28.33 10.05
CA ALA A 145 -10.86 27.15 10.54
C ALA A 145 -11.26 25.89 9.76
N SER A 146 -12.55 25.70 9.44
CA SER A 146 -13.04 24.58 8.63
C SER A 146 -12.49 24.65 7.20
N VAL A 147 -12.44 25.83 6.59
CA VAL A 147 -11.85 26.04 5.25
C VAL A 147 -10.36 25.75 5.27
N VAL A 148 -9.64 26.20 6.29
CA VAL A 148 -8.19 25.95 6.44
C VAL A 148 -7.92 24.45 6.64
N VAL A 149 -8.65 23.78 7.54
CA VAL A 149 -8.52 22.32 7.77
C VAL A 149 -8.85 21.52 6.52
N VAL A 150 -9.85 21.96 5.78
CA VAL A 150 -10.25 21.35 4.53
C VAL A 150 -9.23 21.62 3.42
N ALA A 151 -8.70 22.83 3.33
CA ALA A 151 -7.63 23.18 2.38
C ALA A 151 -6.34 22.41 2.69
N MET A 152 -5.97 22.30 3.96
CA MET A 152 -4.82 21.47 4.39
C MET A 152 -5.06 19.99 4.12
N GLY A 153 -6.29 19.49 4.32
CA GLY A 153 -6.66 18.10 3.99
C GLY A 153 -6.76 17.81 2.49
N ALA A 154 -6.89 18.84 1.65
CA ALA A 154 -6.87 18.68 0.19
C ALA A 154 -5.45 18.72 -0.39
N VAL A 155 -4.48 19.28 0.36
CA VAL A 155 -3.07 19.32 -0.01
C VAL A 155 -2.33 18.05 0.43
N ASP A 156 -2.74 17.46 1.54
CA ASP A 156 -2.22 16.17 1.98
C ASP A 156 -3.23 15.07 1.60
N TYR A 157 -2.92 14.34 0.57
CA TYR A 157 -3.63 13.14 0.14
C TYR A 157 -4.17 12.32 1.32
N LEU A 158 -5.43 12.11 1.33
CA LEU A 158 -6.38 11.19 2.00
C LEU A 158 -5.82 9.99 2.79
N TYR A 159 -4.78 10.17 3.57
CA TYR A 159 -4.05 9.08 4.20
C TYR A 159 -4.68 8.47 5.44
N PHE A 160 -5.84 8.82 5.91
CA PHE A 160 -6.55 8.10 6.98
C PHE A 160 -8.06 8.32 6.86
N ILE A 161 -8.68 7.61 5.92
CA ILE A 161 -10.13 7.71 5.70
C ILE A 161 -10.91 7.38 6.98
N LEU A 162 -10.54 6.35 7.74
CA LEU A 162 -11.30 5.92 8.91
C LEU A 162 -11.21 6.88 10.11
N PRO A 163 -10.04 7.28 10.61
CA PRO A 163 -9.96 8.24 11.71
C PRO A 163 -10.49 9.63 11.34
N LYS A 164 -10.18 10.13 10.14
CA LYS A 164 -10.70 11.42 9.64
C LYS A 164 -12.20 11.38 9.40
N PHE A 165 -12.75 10.23 9.04
CA PHE A 165 -14.18 9.99 8.93
C PHE A 165 -14.88 10.11 10.30
N PHE A 166 -14.41 9.37 11.31
CA PHE A 166 -14.97 9.45 12.65
C PHE A 166 -14.84 10.83 13.26
N LEU A 167 -13.73 11.51 13.00
CA LEU A 167 -13.51 12.88 13.45
C LEU A 167 -14.43 13.87 12.76
N SER A 168 -14.58 13.79 11.43
CA SER A 168 -15.54 14.62 10.68
C SER A 168 -16.99 14.38 11.13
N LEU A 169 -17.32 13.13 11.47
CA LEU A 169 -18.61 12.76 12.03
C LEU A 169 -18.81 13.39 13.42
N LEU A 170 -17.81 13.27 14.29
CA LEU A 170 -17.85 13.84 15.65
C LEU A 170 -18.00 15.36 15.61
N ILE A 171 -17.20 16.05 14.77
CA ILE A 171 -17.32 17.50 14.57
C ILE A 171 -18.72 17.86 14.07
N SER A 172 -19.25 17.14 13.09
CA SER A 172 -20.60 17.35 12.55
C SER A 172 -21.67 17.18 13.62
N LEU A 173 -21.56 16.13 14.45
CA LEU A 173 -22.47 15.88 15.57
C LEU A 173 -22.39 16.99 16.64
N CYS A 174 -21.19 17.48 16.94
CA CYS A 174 -21.00 18.62 17.86
C CYS A 174 -21.63 19.91 17.33
N ILE A 175 -21.49 20.17 16.02
CA ILE A 175 -22.11 21.34 15.37
C ILE A 175 -23.62 21.24 15.42
N ILE A 176 -24.18 20.07 15.07
CA ILE A 176 -25.62 19.81 15.13
C ILE A 176 -26.11 19.96 16.58
N GLY A 177 -25.41 19.36 17.54
CA GLY A 177 -25.75 19.45 18.97
C GLY A 177 -25.72 20.90 19.46
N PHE A 178 -24.72 21.67 19.08
CA PHE A 178 -24.61 23.09 19.41
C PHE A 178 -25.75 23.90 18.78
N ALA A 179 -26.04 23.69 17.51
CA ALA A 179 -27.16 24.34 16.83
C ALA A 179 -28.51 24.01 17.49
N LEU A 180 -28.75 22.75 17.82
CA LEU A 180 -29.94 22.30 18.53
C LEU A 180 -30.04 22.97 19.90
N LEU A 181 -28.96 23.07 20.66
CA LEU A 181 -28.95 23.75 21.96
C LEU A 181 -29.16 25.25 21.87
N VAL A 182 -28.79 25.87 20.76
CA VAL A 182 -29.05 27.32 20.52
C VAL A 182 -30.50 27.55 20.16
N PHE A 183 -31.05 26.74 19.29
CA PHE A 183 -32.40 26.94 18.73
C PHE A 183 -33.51 26.25 19.51
N PHE A 184 -33.23 25.14 20.16
CA PHE A 184 -34.17 24.32 20.93
C PHE A 184 -33.57 23.93 22.28
N PRO A 185 -33.41 24.86 23.24
CA PRO A 185 -32.84 24.53 24.54
C PRO A 185 -33.70 23.48 25.25
N PRO A 186 -33.19 22.25 25.47
CA PRO A 186 -34.00 21.15 26.03
C PRO A 186 -34.25 21.30 27.53
N VAL A 187 -33.58 22.22 28.18
CA VAL A 187 -33.61 22.38 29.63
C VAL A 187 -34.01 23.82 30.01
N LYS A 188 -34.98 23.97 30.89
CA LYS A 188 -35.38 25.30 31.42
C LYS A 188 -34.26 25.98 32.22
N ASN A 189 -33.31 25.22 32.72
CA ASN A 189 -32.17 25.76 33.50
C ASN A 189 -31.11 26.35 32.57
N LYS A 190 -31.01 27.66 32.53
CA LYS A 190 -30.03 28.41 31.71
C LYS A 190 -28.57 28.02 32.01
N LYS A 191 -28.21 27.70 33.28
CA LYS A 191 -26.87 27.28 33.66
C LYS A 191 -26.49 25.94 33.04
N CYS A 192 -27.43 24.99 33.01
CA CYS A 192 -27.21 23.67 32.40
C CYS A 192 -27.02 23.78 30.88
N CYS A 193 -27.78 24.62 30.19
CA CYS A 193 -27.61 24.88 28.76
C CYS A 193 -26.26 25.54 28.44
N VAL A 194 -25.80 26.45 29.28
CA VAL A 194 -24.47 27.06 29.12
C VAL A 194 -23.37 26.02 29.34
N ALA A 195 -23.46 25.22 30.40
CA ALA A 195 -22.48 24.16 30.69
C ALA A 195 -22.37 23.16 29.52
N LEU A 196 -23.50 22.75 28.94
CA LEU A 196 -23.50 21.82 27.81
C LEU A 196 -22.91 22.43 26.54
N LYS A 197 -23.14 23.72 26.27
CA LYS A 197 -22.48 24.46 25.17
C LYS A 197 -20.97 24.54 25.37
N CYS A 198 -20.53 24.84 26.59
CA CYS A 198 -19.10 24.88 26.93
C CYS A 198 -18.46 23.49 26.78
N ALA A 199 -19.15 22.42 27.19
CA ALA A 199 -18.67 21.06 27.03
C ALA A 199 -18.51 20.66 25.55
N LEU A 200 -19.46 21.04 24.69
CA LEU A 200 -19.34 20.79 23.24
C LEU A 200 -18.19 21.58 22.59
N VAL A 201 -18.01 22.83 22.98
CA VAL A 201 -16.86 23.65 22.52
C VAL A 201 -15.54 23.05 23.01
N ALA A 202 -15.48 22.65 24.28
CA ALA A 202 -14.30 22.01 24.85
C ALA A 202 -13.97 20.68 24.13
N LEU A 203 -14.99 19.89 23.79
CA LEU A 203 -14.80 18.65 23.03
C LEU A 203 -14.26 18.92 21.63
N VAL A 204 -14.76 19.93 20.92
CA VAL A 204 -14.24 20.33 19.60
C VAL A 204 -12.78 20.78 19.72
N ILE A 205 -12.46 21.61 20.71
CA ILE A 205 -11.08 22.05 20.97
C ILE A 205 -10.19 20.85 21.31
N LEU A 206 -10.65 19.93 22.15
CA LEU A 206 -9.90 18.72 22.52
C LEU A 206 -9.60 17.86 21.29
N VAL A 207 -10.55 17.72 20.39
CA VAL A 207 -10.39 16.99 19.13
C VAL A 207 -9.35 17.67 18.24
N PHE A 208 -9.40 19.00 18.09
CA PHE A 208 -8.39 19.74 17.32
C PHE A 208 -7.01 19.70 17.98
N VAL A 209 -6.92 19.76 19.31
CA VAL A 209 -5.68 19.59 20.05
C VAL A 209 -5.13 18.19 19.87
N PHE A 210 -5.98 17.17 19.93
CA PHE A 210 -5.58 15.77 19.75
C PHE A 210 -5.11 15.49 18.30
N GLU A 211 -5.81 16.00 17.29
CA GLU A 211 -5.33 15.96 15.90
C GLU A 211 -4.06 16.76 15.71
N GLY A 212 -4.00 17.98 16.23
CA GLY A 212 -2.81 18.82 16.18
C GLY A 212 -1.62 18.17 16.89
N TYR A 213 -1.83 17.53 18.04
CA TYR A 213 -0.79 16.82 18.76
C TYR A 213 -0.34 15.56 18.02
N GLY A 214 -1.28 14.75 17.52
CA GLY A 214 -0.97 13.55 16.76
C GLY A 214 -0.35 13.83 15.39
N VAL A 215 -0.79 14.91 14.72
CA VAL A 215 -0.36 15.27 13.36
C VAL A 215 0.84 16.22 13.34
N THR A 216 1.03 17.08 14.32
CA THR A 216 2.02 18.17 14.25
C THR A 216 3.19 18.08 15.21
N LEU A 217 3.11 17.34 16.30
CA LEU A 217 4.13 17.36 17.35
C LEU A 217 4.99 16.11 17.48
N GLY A 218 4.54 14.95 17.02
CA GLY A 218 5.28 13.70 17.14
C GLY A 218 5.94 13.27 15.84
N SER A 219 7.25 13.45 15.69
CA SER A 219 8.02 12.78 14.63
C SER A 219 8.20 11.32 14.99
N ARG A 220 8.06 10.42 14.03
CA ARG A 220 8.33 8.99 14.17
C ARG A 220 8.65 8.38 12.81
N PHE A 221 9.40 7.31 12.80
CA PHE A 221 9.50 6.43 11.65
C PHE A 221 8.20 5.64 11.52
N THR A 222 7.61 5.61 10.33
CA THR A 222 6.34 4.90 10.04
C THR A 222 6.60 3.54 9.44
N TYR A 223 7.68 3.44 8.66
CA TYR A 223 8.20 2.20 8.14
C TYR A 223 9.69 2.15 8.49
N GLU A 224 10.07 1.06 9.10
CA GLU A 224 11.43 0.77 9.53
C GLU A 224 12.33 0.51 8.32
N PRO A 225 13.66 0.65 8.43
CA PRO A 225 14.55 0.58 7.29
C PRO A 225 14.65 -0.82 6.68
N VAL A 226 14.85 -0.83 5.36
CA VAL A 226 15.26 -2.00 4.58
C VAL A 226 16.52 -1.63 3.82
N VAL A 227 17.49 -2.54 3.80
CA VAL A 227 18.78 -2.37 3.11
C VAL A 227 18.74 -3.14 1.80
N TYR A 228 18.57 -2.44 0.68
CA TYR A 228 18.55 -3.06 -0.65
C TYR A 228 19.94 -3.07 -1.28
N ALA A 229 20.36 -4.21 -1.82
CA ALA A 229 21.57 -4.31 -2.63
C ALA A 229 21.27 -3.90 -4.09
N VAL A 230 21.95 -2.87 -4.57
CA VAL A 230 21.80 -2.34 -5.94
C VAL A 230 23.18 -1.94 -6.45
N GLU A 231 23.64 -2.60 -7.48
CA GLU A 231 25.01 -2.49 -7.97
C GLU A 231 26.05 -2.78 -6.86
N ASP A 232 27.01 -1.93 -6.66
CA ASP A 232 28.02 -1.96 -5.58
C ASP A 232 27.64 -1.08 -4.38
N THR A 233 26.33 -0.81 -4.21
CA THR A 233 25.81 0.05 -3.16
C THR A 233 24.68 -0.61 -2.38
N TYR A 234 24.46 -0.11 -1.16
CA TYR A 234 23.22 -0.34 -0.43
C TYR A 234 22.32 0.89 -0.51
N GLN A 235 21.04 0.65 -0.76
CA GLN A 235 19.99 1.65 -0.68
C GLN A 235 19.17 1.40 0.59
N ILE A 236 19.30 2.29 1.58
CA ILE A 236 18.54 2.23 2.81
C ILE A 236 17.24 3.00 2.63
N VAL A 237 16.11 2.28 2.66
CA VAL A 237 14.76 2.83 2.45
C VAL A 237 13.98 2.78 3.73
N PHE A 238 13.45 3.93 4.17
CA PHE A 238 12.59 4.06 5.36
C PHE A 238 11.61 5.21 5.20
N SER A 239 10.63 5.31 6.11
CA SER A 239 9.62 6.35 6.00
C SER A 239 9.37 7.06 7.32
N THR A 240 8.94 8.32 7.21
CA THR A 240 8.55 9.19 8.31
C THR A 240 7.07 9.56 8.24
N ASN A 241 6.44 9.87 9.37
CA ASN A 241 5.04 10.26 9.43
C ASN A 241 4.76 11.69 8.94
N HIS A 242 5.81 12.45 8.65
CA HIS A 242 5.75 13.81 8.13
C HIS A 242 6.92 14.04 7.18
N PRO A 243 6.79 14.98 6.24
CA PRO A 243 7.93 15.46 5.46
C PRO A 243 9.10 15.81 6.36
N ALA A 244 10.27 15.27 6.04
CA ALA A 244 11.47 15.41 6.87
C ALA A 244 12.73 15.63 6.03
N VAL A 245 13.74 16.18 6.65
CA VAL A 245 15.13 16.09 6.20
C VAL A 245 15.73 14.89 6.90
N VAL A 246 16.34 13.99 6.16
CA VAL A 246 16.88 12.74 6.68
C VAL A 246 18.32 12.51 6.29
N TRP A 247 19.01 11.69 7.06
CA TRP A 247 20.32 11.13 6.72
C TRP A 247 20.52 9.78 7.39
N VAL A 248 21.46 9.04 6.86
CA VAL A 248 21.98 7.83 7.48
C VAL A 248 23.41 8.11 7.94
N GLU A 249 23.76 7.69 9.13
CA GLU A 249 25.12 7.78 9.66
C GLU A 249 25.74 6.38 9.75
N VAL A 250 26.93 6.24 9.19
CA VAL A 250 27.75 5.02 9.20
C VAL A 250 29.15 5.42 9.66
N ASP A 251 29.62 4.88 10.76
CA ASP A 251 30.94 5.16 11.34
C ASP A 251 31.26 6.67 11.44
N GLY A 252 30.24 7.50 11.79
CA GLY A 252 30.35 8.96 11.92
C GLY A 252 30.33 9.73 10.59
N GLU A 253 30.23 9.05 9.45
CA GLU A 253 30.00 9.66 8.14
C GLU A 253 28.51 9.75 7.84
N GLN A 254 28.04 10.90 7.30
CA GLN A 254 26.64 11.16 7.04
C GLN A 254 26.32 11.09 5.54
N TYR A 255 25.32 10.30 5.18
CA TYR A 255 24.78 10.12 3.84
C TYR A 255 23.38 10.72 3.78
N PHE A 256 23.11 11.54 2.77
CA PHE A 256 21.91 12.36 2.69
C PHE A 256 21.01 12.00 1.51
N ASP A 257 19.70 12.17 1.68
CA ASP A 257 18.74 12.12 0.58
C ASP A 257 18.74 13.46 -0.17
N LEU A 258 19.54 13.54 -1.24
CA LEU A 258 19.78 14.76 -1.99
C LEU A 258 18.99 14.79 -3.31
N PHE A 259 18.55 15.99 -3.70
CA PHE A 259 18.02 16.27 -5.01
C PHE A 259 18.55 17.60 -5.52
N ALA A 260 19.20 17.60 -6.69
CA ALA A 260 19.79 18.81 -7.30
C ALA A 260 20.66 19.64 -6.32
N GLY A 261 21.45 18.96 -5.49
CA GLY A 261 22.32 19.60 -4.50
C GLY A 261 21.60 20.10 -3.23
N SER A 262 20.30 19.89 -3.12
CA SER A 262 19.50 20.22 -1.95
C SER A 262 19.02 18.94 -1.26
N MET A 263 18.94 18.96 0.06
CA MET A 263 18.25 17.91 0.80
C MET A 263 16.78 17.89 0.43
N LYS A 264 16.22 16.71 0.16
CA LYS A 264 14.77 16.52 0.07
C LYS A 264 14.15 16.88 1.41
N SER A 265 13.01 17.53 1.40
CA SER A 265 12.36 18.02 2.61
C SER A 265 10.84 17.96 2.55
N LYS A 266 10.29 17.41 1.48
CA LYS A 266 8.84 17.29 1.26
C LYS A 266 8.36 15.86 1.28
N ASP A 267 9.29 14.91 1.17
CA ASP A 267 8.97 13.50 1.08
C ASP A 267 8.80 12.88 2.47
N THR A 268 8.01 11.84 2.52
CA THR A 268 7.79 10.98 3.69
C THR A 268 8.44 9.61 3.52
N VAL A 269 8.79 9.24 2.29
CA VAL A 269 9.61 8.08 1.96
C VAL A 269 11.00 8.55 1.56
N HIS A 270 12.00 7.86 2.06
CA HIS A 270 13.40 8.26 1.92
C HIS A 270 14.23 7.07 1.46
N LYS A 271 15.11 7.30 0.48
CA LYS A 271 16.07 6.32 -0.04
C LYS A 271 17.45 6.96 -0.06
N ILE A 272 18.37 6.38 0.72
CA ILE A 272 19.72 6.87 0.86
C ILE A 272 20.68 5.80 0.37
N THR A 273 21.57 6.16 -0.55
CA THR A 273 22.55 5.25 -1.14
C THR A 273 23.88 5.36 -0.40
N ILE A 274 24.44 4.23 -0.03
CA ILE A 274 25.70 4.09 0.71
C ILE A 274 26.58 3.09 -0.04
N PRO A 275 27.90 3.34 -0.22
CA PRO A 275 28.81 2.32 -0.74
C PRO A 275 28.78 1.06 0.13
N GLN A 276 28.72 -0.13 -0.46
CA GLN A 276 28.66 -1.39 0.29
C GLN A 276 29.83 -1.53 1.26
N GLU A 277 31.07 -1.30 0.77
CA GLU A 277 32.30 -1.38 1.56
C GLU A 277 32.19 -0.63 2.91
N LYS A 278 31.54 0.55 2.91
CA LYS A 278 31.39 1.37 4.12
C LYS A 278 30.49 0.73 5.18
N LEU A 279 29.37 0.17 4.75
CA LEU A 279 28.43 -0.44 5.67
C LEU A 279 28.91 -1.82 6.11
N ASP A 280 29.54 -2.58 5.20
CA ASP A 280 30.13 -3.90 5.49
C ASP A 280 31.27 -3.80 6.52
N GLU A 281 32.11 -2.77 6.44
CA GLU A 281 33.15 -2.49 7.43
C GLU A 281 32.58 -2.06 8.77
N ALA A 282 31.60 -1.15 8.77
CA ALA A 282 31.01 -0.57 9.98
C ALA A 282 30.11 -1.54 10.75
N LYS A 283 29.44 -2.44 10.05
CA LYS A 283 28.49 -3.44 10.60
C LYS A 283 27.37 -2.85 11.45
N SER A 284 27.09 -1.57 11.26
CA SER A 284 26.00 -0.86 11.93
C SER A 284 25.73 0.47 11.25
N TYR A 285 24.50 0.97 11.39
CA TYR A 285 24.11 2.27 10.90
C TYR A 285 23.03 2.89 11.78
N SER A 286 22.83 4.20 11.66
CA SER A 286 21.70 4.88 12.27
C SER A 286 20.96 5.75 11.27
N ILE A 287 19.64 5.70 11.34
CA ILE A 287 18.76 6.57 10.56
C ILE A 287 18.36 7.78 11.40
N HIS A 288 18.36 8.94 10.79
CA HIS A 288 18.05 10.21 11.42
C HIS A 288 17.00 10.98 10.63
N ALA A 289 16.12 11.69 11.32
CA ALA A 289 15.11 12.52 10.68
C ALA A 289 14.81 13.78 11.49
N GLU A 290 14.74 14.92 10.80
CA GLU A 290 14.25 16.19 11.32
C GLU A 290 13.00 16.60 10.53
N LYS A 291 11.85 16.60 11.19
CA LYS A 291 10.60 17.02 10.57
C LYS A 291 10.73 18.42 9.97
N MET A 292 10.31 18.58 8.72
CA MET A 292 10.20 19.87 8.09
C MET A 292 8.86 20.54 8.47
N ILE A 293 8.90 21.49 9.40
CA ILE A 293 7.72 22.23 9.83
C ILE A 293 7.33 23.26 8.76
N TYR A 294 8.32 23.94 8.20
CA TYR A 294 8.11 24.95 7.16
C TYR A 294 9.37 25.10 6.31
N ARG A 295 9.21 25.20 5.01
CA ARG A 295 10.27 25.57 4.06
C ARG A 295 9.84 26.77 3.23
N GLY A 296 10.48 27.88 3.50
CA GLY A 296 10.28 29.15 2.80
C GLY A 296 11.36 29.42 1.75
N PRO A 297 11.29 30.59 1.07
CA PRO A 297 12.25 30.98 0.03
C PRO A 297 13.65 31.27 0.58
N PHE A 298 13.79 31.61 1.87
CA PHE A 298 15.05 31.97 2.50
C PHE A 298 15.43 31.07 3.68
N GLY A 299 14.93 29.84 3.71
CA GLY A 299 15.21 28.87 4.76
C GLY A 299 13.97 28.13 5.21
N GLY A 300 14.08 27.42 6.33
CA GLY A 300 13.00 26.61 6.87
C GLY A 300 13.12 26.42 8.38
N PHE A 301 12.06 25.90 8.97
CA PHE A 301 12.04 25.48 10.37
C PHE A 301 11.95 23.96 10.42
N LYS A 302 12.88 23.35 11.15
CA LYS A 302 12.93 21.92 11.41
C LYS A 302 12.45 21.62 12.82
N GLY A 303 11.88 20.44 13.03
CA GLY A 303 11.50 19.91 14.32
C GLY A 303 12.70 19.32 15.06
N LYS A 304 12.39 18.67 16.18
CA LYS A 304 13.40 17.93 16.92
C LYS A 304 13.82 16.70 16.11
N GLU A 305 15.11 16.40 16.11
CA GLU A 305 15.68 15.19 15.56
C GLU A 305 15.16 13.95 16.28
N ILE A 306 14.90 12.93 15.51
CA ILE A 306 14.69 11.54 15.94
C ILE A 306 15.73 10.64 15.25
N SER A 307 16.21 9.63 15.96
CA SER A 307 17.17 8.66 15.42
C SER A 307 16.88 7.26 15.93
N LYS A 308 17.33 6.26 15.16
CA LYS A 308 17.30 4.85 15.54
C LYS A 308 18.50 4.14 14.91
N SER A 309 19.17 3.29 15.69
CA SER A 309 20.35 2.52 15.25
C SER A 309 19.99 1.07 15.00
N TYR A 310 20.73 0.45 14.08
CA TYR A 310 20.58 -0.94 13.65
C TYR A 310 21.96 -1.57 13.56
N ASP A 311 22.06 -2.84 13.95
CA ASP A 311 23.19 -3.67 13.58
C ASP A 311 23.07 -4.07 12.10
N PHE A 312 24.17 -4.39 11.45
CA PHE A 312 24.18 -4.85 10.07
C PHE A 312 25.11 -6.05 9.94
N HIS A 313 24.62 -7.08 9.28
CA HIS A 313 25.32 -8.31 9.01
C HIS A 313 25.62 -8.39 7.52
N PRO A 314 26.84 -8.00 7.09
CA PRO A 314 27.23 -8.14 5.69
C PRO A 314 27.25 -9.61 5.31
N VAL A 315 26.98 -9.89 4.05
CA VAL A 315 27.08 -11.25 3.51
C VAL A 315 28.52 -11.74 3.61
N ASP A 316 28.73 -12.92 4.19
CA ASP A 316 30.02 -13.60 4.29
C ASP A 316 29.92 -14.99 3.65
N SER A 317 30.47 -15.12 2.45
CA SER A 317 30.46 -16.38 1.69
C SER A 317 31.54 -17.38 2.09
N SER A 318 32.38 -17.06 3.08
CA SER A 318 33.57 -17.88 3.44
C SER A 318 33.19 -19.27 3.97
N ASP A 319 32.02 -19.45 4.57
CA ASP A 319 31.48 -20.71 5.08
C ASP A 319 30.23 -21.19 4.30
N GLY A 320 29.97 -20.59 3.13
CA GLY A 320 28.81 -20.83 2.28
C GLY A 320 27.81 -19.69 2.34
N LEU A 321 26.64 -19.86 1.71
CA LEU A 321 25.58 -18.87 1.67
C LEU A 321 24.23 -19.52 1.94
N VAL A 322 23.36 -18.82 2.66
CA VAL A 322 21.96 -19.19 2.83
C VAL A 322 21.07 -18.00 2.49
N TYR A 323 20.18 -18.16 1.53
CA TYR A 323 19.19 -17.13 1.23
C TYR A 323 17.79 -17.70 1.02
N TYR A 324 16.82 -16.85 1.21
CA TYR A 324 15.40 -17.20 1.04
C TYR A 324 14.75 -16.30 0.00
N THR A 325 13.86 -16.89 -0.81
CA THR A 325 13.15 -16.17 -1.87
C THR A 325 11.65 -16.13 -1.58
N ILE A 326 11.09 -14.91 -1.58
CA ILE A 326 9.67 -14.63 -1.41
C ILE A 326 9.11 -14.11 -2.72
N THR A 327 7.94 -14.61 -3.14
CA THR A 327 7.19 -14.11 -4.31
C THR A 327 5.70 -14.36 -4.15
N ASP A 328 4.86 -13.68 -4.93
CA ASP A 328 3.40 -13.93 -5.04
C ASP A 328 2.68 -13.91 -3.68
N VAL A 329 3.03 -12.95 -2.84
CA VAL A 329 2.51 -12.82 -1.47
C VAL A 329 1.05 -12.35 -1.46
N HIS A 330 0.69 -11.42 -2.35
CA HIS A 330 -0.67 -10.88 -2.48
C HIS A 330 -1.32 -10.57 -1.13
N HIS A 331 -0.62 -9.78 -0.29
CA HIS A 331 -1.00 -9.37 1.05
C HIS A 331 -0.95 -10.45 2.15
N ALA A 332 -0.53 -11.68 1.87
CA ALA A 332 -0.38 -12.75 2.88
C ALA A 332 0.95 -12.62 3.68
N ARG A 333 1.26 -11.41 4.19
CA ARG A 333 2.54 -11.07 4.82
C ARG A 333 2.94 -12.00 5.94
N LYS A 334 2.03 -12.31 6.86
CA LYS A 334 2.34 -13.17 8.02
C LYS A 334 2.82 -14.55 7.62
N GLY A 335 2.21 -15.13 6.58
CA GLY A 335 2.61 -16.43 6.07
C GLY A 335 3.98 -16.40 5.42
N ALA A 336 4.26 -15.39 4.60
CA ALA A 336 5.54 -15.23 3.94
C ALA A 336 6.68 -14.98 4.95
N VAL A 337 6.45 -14.10 5.93
CA VAL A 337 7.40 -13.86 7.04
C VAL A 337 7.63 -15.13 7.85
N GLY A 338 6.56 -15.85 8.22
CA GLY A 338 6.69 -17.11 9.00
C GLY A 338 7.49 -18.18 8.27
N ALA A 339 7.31 -18.30 6.94
CA ALA A 339 8.10 -19.22 6.13
C ALA A 339 9.59 -18.81 6.07
N ALA A 340 9.88 -17.53 5.84
CA ALA A 340 11.24 -17.02 5.77
C ALA A 340 12.00 -17.18 7.11
N LEU A 341 11.38 -16.79 8.22
CA LEU A 341 11.96 -16.89 9.57
C LEU A 341 12.16 -18.33 10.08
N SER A 342 11.64 -19.33 9.37
CA SER A 342 11.91 -20.74 9.68
C SER A 342 13.21 -21.26 9.06
N VAL A 343 13.85 -20.49 8.20
CA VAL A 343 15.17 -20.76 7.64
C VAL A 343 16.20 -20.05 8.51
N GLU A 344 17.08 -20.81 9.10
CA GLU A 344 18.13 -20.31 10.00
C GLU A 344 19.29 -19.70 9.18
N ASP A 345 20.04 -18.79 9.79
CA ASP A 345 21.28 -18.22 9.29
C ASP A 345 21.15 -17.59 7.88
N LEU A 346 20.12 -16.79 7.67
CA LEU A 346 19.93 -16.08 6.39
C LEU A 346 20.98 -14.98 6.22
N ASP A 347 21.74 -15.04 5.12
CA ASP A 347 22.67 -14.00 4.71
C ASP A 347 21.99 -12.86 3.98
N PHE A 348 20.99 -13.15 3.13
CA PHE A 348 20.19 -12.14 2.45
C PHE A 348 18.81 -12.66 2.05
N LEU A 349 17.92 -11.74 1.73
CA LEU A 349 16.56 -12.03 1.29
C LEU A 349 16.38 -11.64 -0.18
N VAL A 350 15.69 -12.46 -0.97
CA VAL A 350 15.28 -12.13 -2.35
C VAL A 350 13.76 -11.98 -2.39
N ILE A 351 13.27 -10.84 -2.87
CA ILE A 351 11.84 -10.59 -3.09
C ILE A 351 11.60 -10.42 -4.58
N LEU A 352 10.80 -11.30 -5.16
CA LEU A 352 10.51 -11.35 -6.60
C LEU A 352 9.15 -10.74 -6.96
N GLY A 353 8.69 -9.72 -6.24
CA GLY A 353 7.46 -9.00 -6.56
C GLY A 353 6.17 -9.76 -6.26
N ASP A 354 5.06 -9.21 -6.76
CA ASP A 354 3.69 -9.60 -6.47
C ASP A 354 3.43 -9.67 -4.96
N SER A 355 4.07 -8.74 -4.23
CA SER A 355 3.85 -8.56 -2.80
C SER A 355 2.41 -8.13 -2.51
N VAL A 356 1.81 -7.37 -3.43
CA VAL A 356 0.44 -6.85 -3.40
C VAL A 356 -0.36 -7.27 -4.63
N GLY A 357 -1.67 -7.06 -4.61
CA GLY A 357 -2.52 -7.30 -5.79
C GLY A 357 -2.51 -6.14 -6.80
N MET A 358 -2.15 -4.95 -6.37
CA MET A 358 -1.91 -3.73 -7.17
C MET A 358 -1.39 -2.61 -6.26
N THR A 359 -0.65 -1.66 -6.81
CA THR A 359 -0.06 -0.52 -6.10
C THR A 359 -0.94 0.72 -6.20
N GLU A 360 -2.18 0.61 -5.74
CA GLU A 360 -3.18 1.68 -5.85
C GLU A 360 -2.94 2.81 -4.84
N TYR A 361 -2.40 2.49 -3.67
CA TYR A 361 -2.16 3.42 -2.57
C TYR A 361 -0.71 3.33 -2.09
N GLU A 362 -0.21 4.39 -1.47
CA GLU A 362 1.15 4.40 -0.88
C GLU A 362 1.39 3.22 0.08
N LYS A 363 0.41 2.83 0.88
CA LYS A 363 0.51 1.65 1.75
C LYS A 363 0.79 0.36 0.98
N ASP A 364 0.37 0.27 -0.28
CA ASP A 364 0.62 -0.89 -1.13
C ASP A 364 2.08 -0.87 -1.62
N ALA A 365 2.60 0.31 -2.00
CA ALA A 365 4.03 0.49 -2.30
C ALA A 365 4.93 0.24 -1.06
N GLN A 366 4.45 0.60 0.14
CA GLN A 366 5.16 0.35 1.40
C GLN A 366 5.06 -1.10 1.91
N PHE A 367 4.16 -1.90 1.36
CA PHE A 367 3.94 -3.27 1.81
C PHE A 367 5.18 -4.15 1.66
N THR A 368 5.90 -4.01 0.55
CA THR A 368 7.15 -4.72 0.30
C THR A 368 8.21 -4.39 1.36
N ASN A 369 8.31 -3.12 1.77
CA ASN A 369 9.22 -2.72 2.85
C ASN A 369 8.83 -3.34 4.19
N GLN A 370 7.53 -3.39 4.51
CA GLN A 370 7.08 -4.06 5.73
C GLN A 370 7.39 -5.56 5.71
N LEU A 371 7.18 -6.21 4.57
CA LEU A 371 7.49 -7.62 4.38
C LEU A 371 8.99 -7.87 4.56
N ALA A 372 9.82 -7.08 3.89
CA ALA A 372 11.27 -7.18 3.94
C ALA A 372 11.79 -6.93 5.37
N HIS A 373 11.35 -5.85 6.01
CA HIS A 373 11.77 -5.53 7.38
C HIS A 373 11.34 -6.58 8.41
N ASP A 374 10.13 -7.12 8.31
CA ASP A 374 9.64 -8.17 9.23
C ASP A 374 10.51 -9.44 9.17
N VAL A 375 11.21 -9.70 8.05
CA VAL A 375 12.15 -10.81 7.89
C VAL A 375 13.56 -10.41 8.31
N THR A 376 14.04 -9.26 7.84
CA THR A 376 15.45 -8.88 7.93
C THR A 376 15.80 -8.00 9.13
N GLY A 377 14.80 -7.38 9.76
CA GLY A 377 15.04 -6.37 10.81
C GLY A 377 15.73 -5.09 10.33
N GLY A 378 16.07 -5.00 9.03
CA GLY A 378 16.97 -4.00 8.49
C GLY A 378 18.45 -4.34 8.71
N GLU A 379 18.74 -5.59 9.11
CA GLU A 379 20.06 -6.04 9.56
C GLU A 379 20.80 -6.87 8.50
N ILE A 380 20.09 -7.41 7.50
CA ILE A 380 20.67 -8.14 6.35
C ILE A 380 20.19 -7.56 5.02
N PRO A 381 20.95 -7.74 3.93
CA PRO A 381 20.59 -7.21 2.63
C PRO A 381 19.34 -7.84 2.01
N VAL A 382 18.66 -7.06 1.16
CA VAL A 382 17.50 -7.49 0.38
C VAL A 382 17.78 -7.25 -1.10
N VAL A 383 17.48 -8.23 -1.94
CA VAL A 383 17.44 -8.10 -3.41
C VAL A 383 15.98 -8.01 -3.83
N TYR A 384 15.65 -7.07 -4.71
CA TYR A 384 14.29 -6.85 -5.17
C TYR A 384 14.18 -6.93 -6.70
N ALA A 385 13.30 -7.77 -7.20
CA ALA A 385 12.82 -7.77 -8.58
C ALA A 385 11.31 -7.47 -8.60
N ARG A 386 10.89 -6.56 -9.48
CA ARG A 386 9.50 -6.10 -9.56
C ARG A 386 8.57 -7.16 -10.17
N GLY A 387 7.38 -7.32 -9.60
CA GLY A 387 6.30 -8.15 -10.16
C GLY A 387 5.39 -7.37 -11.09
N ASN A 388 4.54 -8.08 -11.83
CA ASN A 388 3.60 -7.46 -12.76
C ASN A 388 2.41 -6.80 -12.04
N HIS A 389 2.12 -7.15 -10.81
CA HIS A 389 1.10 -6.49 -10.00
C HIS A 389 1.56 -5.14 -9.45
N GLU A 390 2.85 -4.94 -9.26
CA GLU A 390 3.41 -3.68 -8.80
C GLU A 390 3.34 -2.55 -9.85
N ILE A 391 3.21 -2.87 -11.13
CA ILE A 391 3.03 -1.88 -12.20
C ILE A 391 1.61 -1.30 -12.17
N LYS A 392 0.64 -2.08 -11.68
CA LYS A 392 -0.78 -1.75 -11.69
C LYS A 392 -1.12 -0.79 -10.54
N GLY A 393 -1.77 0.33 -10.86
CA GLY A 393 -2.24 1.31 -9.88
C GLY A 393 -1.45 2.61 -9.88
N ALA A 394 -1.94 3.59 -9.13
CA ALA A 394 -1.45 4.97 -9.16
C ALA A 394 0.00 5.13 -8.65
N TYR A 395 0.47 4.23 -7.79
CA TYR A 395 1.83 4.24 -7.25
C TYR A 395 2.81 3.35 -8.01
N GLY A 396 2.36 2.65 -9.07
CA GLY A 396 3.24 1.84 -9.90
C GLY A 396 4.40 2.64 -10.51
N GLU A 397 4.11 3.86 -10.99
CA GLU A 397 5.10 4.78 -11.56
C GLU A 397 6.07 5.36 -10.50
N GLU A 398 5.67 5.37 -9.22
CA GLU A 398 6.47 5.92 -8.12
C GLU A 398 7.17 4.84 -7.29
N LEU A 399 6.97 3.56 -7.61
CA LEU A 399 7.47 2.43 -6.83
C LEU A 399 8.99 2.48 -6.61
N TYR A 400 9.75 3.02 -7.57
CA TYR A 400 11.19 3.18 -7.46
C TYR A 400 11.64 3.98 -6.25
N LYS A 401 10.76 4.79 -5.64
CA LYS A 401 11.06 5.52 -4.40
C LYS A 401 11.01 4.64 -3.15
N TYR A 402 10.30 3.54 -3.23
CA TYR A 402 9.93 2.70 -2.10
C TYR A 402 10.78 1.44 -1.96
N VAL A 403 11.40 0.97 -3.03
CA VAL A 403 12.18 -0.27 -3.05
C VAL A 403 13.53 -0.07 -3.72
N GLY A 404 14.40 -1.09 -3.67
CA GLY A 404 15.68 -1.09 -4.38
C GLY A 404 15.47 -0.95 -5.90
N SER A 405 16.19 -0.02 -6.53
CA SER A 405 16.08 0.26 -7.96
C SER A 405 17.29 1.02 -8.48
N LYS A 406 17.61 0.82 -9.74
CA LYS A 406 18.60 1.63 -10.45
C LYS A 406 17.91 2.83 -11.09
N ASN A 407 18.05 4.01 -10.49
CA ASN A 407 17.26 5.19 -10.86
C ASN A 407 15.75 4.89 -10.76
N GLU A 408 15.02 4.91 -11.89
CA GLU A 408 13.59 4.59 -11.98
C GLU A 408 13.35 3.19 -12.58
N SER A 409 14.43 2.40 -12.81
CA SER A 409 14.37 1.08 -13.45
C SER A 409 14.54 -0.03 -12.42
N PHE A 410 13.96 -1.21 -12.71
CA PHE A 410 13.99 -2.38 -11.83
C PHE A 410 14.84 -3.52 -12.41
N TYR A 411 15.68 -3.22 -13.38
CA TYR A 411 16.74 -4.12 -13.86
C TYR A 411 18.10 -3.51 -13.53
N TYR A 412 18.95 -4.31 -12.94
CA TYR A 412 20.30 -3.91 -12.50
C TYR A 412 21.10 -5.14 -12.12
N TRP A 413 22.42 -5.00 -12.02
CA TRP A 413 23.26 -5.98 -11.37
C TRP A 413 23.43 -5.61 -9.88
N PHE A 414 23.81 -6.57 -9.07
CA PHE A 414 24.16 -6.34 -7.68
C PHE A 414 25.30 -7.28 -7.27
N THR A 415 26.03 -6.92 -6.23
CA THR A 415 27.03 -7.76 -5.61
C THR A 415 26.75 -7.94 -4.13
N LEU A 416 27.06 -9.14 -3.60
CA LEU A 416 27.00 -9.46 -2.18
C LEU A 416 28.10 -10.49 -1.89
N SER A 417 29.22 -10.06 -1.29
CA SER A 417 30.42 -10.91 -1.13
C SER A 417 30.83 -11.54 -2.46
N ASP A 418 30.89 -12.87 -2.58
CA ASP A 418 31.23 -13.60 -3.80
C ASP A 418 30.02 -13.86 -4.74
N VAL A 419 28.90 -13.19 -4.52
CA VAL A 419 27.72 -13.28 -5.37
C VAL A 419 27.70 -12.14 -6.37
N PHE A 420 27.58 -12.44 -7.66
CA PHE A 420 27.15 -11.50 -8.70
C PHE A 420 25.69 -11.78 -9.05
N GLY A 421 24.82 -10.81 -8.91
CA GLY A 421 23.42 -10.98 -9.20
C GLY A 421 22.91 -10.08 -10.32
N ILE A 422 21.91 -10.54 -11.04
CA ILE A 422 21.25 -9.82 -12.12
C ILE A 422 19.74 -9.80 -11.82
N THR A 423 19.17 -8.64 -11.65
CA THR A 423 17.72 -8.48 -11.63
C THR A 423 17.21 -8.10 -13.00
N LEU A 424 16.15 -8.76 -13.46
CA LEU A 424 15.47 -8.47 -14.71
C LEU A 424 13.98 -8.23 -14.44
N ASP A 425 13.37 -7.43 -15.29
CA ASP A 425 11.98 -7.03 -15.14
C ASP A 425 11.25 -7.13 -16.48
N LEU A 426 10.53 -8.22 -16.68
CA LEU A 426 9.74 -8.43 -17.90
C LEU A 426 8.49 -7.50 -17.96
N GLY A 427 8.16 -6.81 -16.87
CA GLY A 427 6.99 -5.97 -16.76
C GLY A 427 5.72 -6.82 -16.60
N GLU A 428 5.16 -7.26 -17.68
CA GLU A 428 3.95 -8.10 -17.72
C GLU A 428 4.12 -9.26 -18.70
N ASP A 429 3.33 -10.32 -18.56
CA ASP A 429 3.32 -11.46 -19.50
C ASP A 429 2.39 -11.23 -20.72
N HIS A 430 1.95 -9.99 -20.94
CA HIS A 430 1.14 -9.53 -22.06
C HIS A 430 1.86 -8.45 -22.86
N ASN A 431 1.57 -8.40 -24.17
CA ASN A 431 2.17 -7.39 -25.05
C ASN A 431 1.58 -5.99 -24.82
N ASP A 432 2.26 -4.96 -25.37
CA ASP A 432 1.90 -3.53 -25.22
C ASP A 432 0.46 -3.17 -25.61
N GLY A 433 -0.19 -3.99 -26.44
CA GLY A 433 -1.58 -3.80 -26.85
C GLY A 433 -2.61 -4.38 -25.89
N TRP A 434 -2.20 -4.93 -24.76
CA TRP A 434 -3.13 -5.53 -23.84
C TRP A 434 -4.09 -4.51 -23.22
N TRP A 435 -5.35 -4.84 -23.15
CA TRP A 435 -6.43 -3.93 -22.79
C TRP A 435 -6.31 -3.35 -21.36
N GLU A 436 -5.68 -4.04 -20.43
CA GLU A 436 -5.54 -3.60 -19.04
C GLU A 436 -4.70 -2.32 -18.90
N TYR A 437 -3.79 -2.07 -19.83
CA TYR A 437 -2.87 -0.92 -19.77
C TYR A 437 -3.32 0.27 -20.61
N TYR A 438 -4.35 0.12 -21.41
CA TYR A 438 -4.91 1.21 -22.25
C TYR A 438 -3.86 1.95 -23.11
N GLY A 439 -2.75 1.29 -23.42
CA GLY A 439 -1.66 1.87 -24.17
C GLY A 439 -0.78 2.86 -23.37
N THR A 440 -0.79 2.78 -22.04
CA THR A 440 0.08 3.59 -21.17
C THR A 440 1.46 2.97 -20.96
N ASP A 441 1.59 1.66 -21.17
CA ASP A 441 2.83 0.91 -21.01
C ASP A 441 3.48 0.56 -22.35
N ARG A 442 4.80 0.46 -22.36
CA ARG A 442 5.63 0.12 -23.51
C ARG A 442 6.71 -0.87 -23.09
N PHE A 443 6.28 -2.08 -22.75
CA PHE A 443 7.18 -3.16 -22.33
C PHE A 443 8.22 -3.49 -23.40
N SER A 444 7.85 -3.44 -24.69
CA SER A 444 8.79 -3.68 -25.78
C SER A 444 10.02 -2.77 -25.72
N LEU A 445 9.84 -1.47 -25.47
CA LEU A 445 10.96 -0.52 -25.35
C LEU A 445 11.81 -0.80 -24.10
N TYR A 446 11.14 -1.15 -22.99
CA TYR A 446 11.79 -1.50 -21.74
C TYR A 446 12.60 -2.81 -21.86
N HIS A 447 12.11 -3.76 -22.65
CA HIS A 447 12.83 -4.99 -22.98
C HIS A 447 14.07 -4.73 -23.85
N ASP A 448 13.97 -3.81 -24.82
CA ASP A 448 15.11 -3.44 -25.66
C ASP A 448 16.25 -2.82 -24.85
N GLU A 449 15.93 -2.04 -23.79
CA GLU A 449 16.91 -1.48 -22.87
C GLU A 449 17.59 -2.58 -22.04
N GLN A 450 16.82 -3.52 -21.53
CA GLN A 450 17.35 -4.65 -20.76
C GLN A 450 18.15 -5.62 -21.62
N THR A 451 17.77 -5.81 -22.88
CA THR A 451 18.56 -6.60 -23.82
C THR A 451 19.95 -5.99 -23.99
N ARG A 452 20.04 -4.67 -24.19
CA ARG A 452 21.35 -3.96 -24.25
C ARG A 452 22.14 -4.07 -22.95
N PHE A 453 21.48 -3.96 -21.82
CA PHE A 453 22.10 -4.17 -20.50
C PHE A 453 22.71 -5.58 -20.38
N LEU A 454 21.99 -6.62 -20.80
CA LEU A 454 22.55 -8.00 -20.82
C LEU A 454 23.70 -8.13 -21.82
N GLU A 455 23.61 -7.53 -23.02
CA GLU A 455 24.70 -7.50 -23.99
C GLU A 455 25.96 -6.82 -23.43
N GLU A 456 25.79 -5.74 -22.68
CA GLU A 456 26.88 -5.05 -21.99
C GLU A 456 27.52 -5.93 -20.90
N LEU A 457 26.73 -6.66 -20.11
CA LEU A 457 27.24 -7.61 -19.12
C LEU A 457 28.02 -8.76 -19.76
N VAL A 458 27.49 -9.34 -20.86
CA VAL A 458 28.18 -10.39 -21.62
C VAL A 458 29.52 -9.88 -22.20
N ALA A 459 29.55 -8.64 -22.67
CA ALA A 459 30.77 -8.06 -23.24
C ALA A 459 31.81 -7.70 -22.19
N ALA A 460 31.37 -7.17 -21.03
CA ALA A 460 32.27 -6.73 -19.96
C ALA A 460 32.66 -7.84 -18.99
N LYS A 461 31.85 -8.88 -18.87
CA LYS A 461 32.03 -10.09 -18.03
C LYS A 461 32.35 -9.81 -16.55
N PRO A 462 31.69 -8.88 -15.89
CA PRO A 462 31.99 -8.59 -14.48
C PRO A 462 31.72 -9.79 -13.55
N TYR A 463 30.85 -10.70 -13.96
CA TYR A 463 30.49 -11.91 -13.22
C TYR A 463 31.63 -12.94 -13.12
N GLU A 464 32.64 -12.89 -13.99
CA GLU A 464 33.78 -13.82 -13.94
C GLU A 464 34.69 -13.61 -12.69
N ASP A 465 34.52 -12.48 -12.00
CA ASP A 465 35.24 -12.19 -10.75
C ASP A 465 34.55 -12.76 -9.49
N TYR A 466 33.40 -13.44 -9.64
CA TYR A 466 32.58 -13.94 -8.54
C TYR A 466 32.40 -15.46 -8.63
N ASN A 467 32.19 -16.11 -7.48
CA ASN A 467 32.05 -17.57 -7.40
C ASN A 467 30.60 -18.05 -7.52
N TYR A 468 29.61 -17.15 -7.49
CA TYR A 468 28.20 -17.50 -7.61
C TYR A 468 27.44 -16.43 -8.40
N THR A 469 26.69 -16.87 -9.41
CA THR A 469 25.88 -15.98 -10.26
C THR A 469 24.41 -16.28 -10.13
N LEU A 470 23.62 -15.27 -9.68
CA LEU A 470 22.19 -15.36 -9.42
C LEU A 470 21.39 -14.48 -10.37
N VAL A 471 20.35 -15.02 -11.02
CA VAL A 471 19.38 -14.24 -11.80
C VAL A 471 18.05 -14.19 -11.05
N ALA A 472 17.52 -12.99 -10.83
CA ALA A 472 16.23 -12.74 -10.20
C ALA A 472 15.28 -12.03 -11.18
N CYS A 473 14.15 -12.64 -11.50
CA CYS A 473 13.11 -12.06 -12.35
C CYS A 473 11.75 -12.57 -11.89
N HIS A 474 10.74 -11.73 -11.85
CA HIS A 474 9.41 -12.20 -11.44
C HIS A 474 8.81 -13.17 -12.46
N ILE A 475 8.78 -12.80 -13.72
CA ILE A 475 8.20 -13.63 -14.79
C ILE A 475 9.27 -14.58 -15.36
N PRO A 476 9.01 -15.91 -15.42
CA PRO A 476 10.00 -16.86 -15.89
C PRO A 476 10.48 -16.59 -17.32
N ILE A 477 11.80 -16.51 -17.50
CA ILE A 477 12.42 -16.32 -18.81
C ILE A 477 12.51 -17.68 -19.55
N GLN A 478 12.76 -18.76 -18.82
CA GLN A 478 12.91 -20.13 -19.35
C GLN A 478 11.61 -20.73 -19.87
N PHE A 479 10.46 -20.06 -19.68
CA PHE A 479 9.15 -20.54 -20.09
C PHE A 479 8.40 -19.51 -20.92
N VAL A 480 7.92 -19.94 -22.09
CA VAL A 480 7.05 -19.16 -22.99
C VAL A 480 5.65 -19.75 -22.94
N ASN A 481 4.65 -18.96 -22.58
CA ASN A 481 3.25 -19.38 -22.50
C ASN A 481 2.64 -19.69 -23.87
N SER A 482 1.47 -20.33 -23.90
CA SER A 482 0.78 -20.72 -25.13
C SER A 482 0.36 -19.55 -26.04
N ARG A 483 0.29 -18.33 -25.52
CA ARG A 483 0.01 -17.11 -26.29
C ARG A 483 1.24 -16.60 -27.00
N LYS A 484 2.43 -17.10 -26.63
CA LYS A 484 3.75 -16.68 -27.12
C LYS A 484 4.07 -15.23 -26.84
N ASP A 485 3.47 -14.67 -25.79
CA ASP A 485 3.79 -13.32 -25.36
C ASP A 485 5.26 -13.24 -24.95
N HIS A 486 5.95 -12.22 -25.45
CA HIS A 486 7.38 -12.00 -25.25
C HIS A 486 8.31 -13.16 -25.64
N ALA A 487 7.86 -14.06 -26.54
CA ALA A 487 8.64 -15.23 -26.94
C ALA A 487 10.03 -14.87 -27.49
N GLU A 488 10.10 -13.82 -28.31
CA GLU A 488 11.35 -13.36 -28.93
C GLU A 488 12.33 -12.80 -27.90
N VAL A 489 11.85 -11.95 -26.97
CA VAL A 489 12.70 -11.38 -25.92
C VAL A 489 13.14 -12.42 -24.91
N LYS A 490 12.26 -13.37 -24.53
CA LYS A 490 12.63 -14.47 -23.63
C LYS A 490 13.72 -15.37 -24.27
N ALA A 491 13.61 -15.66 -25.56
CA ALA A 491 14.63 -16.42 -26.28
C ALA A 491 15.98 -15.64 -26.34
N ALA A 492 15.93 -14.34 -26.67
CA ALA A 492 17.12 -13.51 -26.72
C ALA A 492 17.82 -13.38 -25.34
N TRP A 493 17.03 -13.15 -24.29
CA TRP A 493 17.60 -13.09 -22.92
C TRP A 493 18.14 -14.44 -22.46
N THR A 494 17.48 -15.55 -22.82
CA THR A 494 18.00 -16.90 -22.53
C THR A 494 19.35 -17.14 -23.22
N GLU A 495 19.50 -16.73 -24.49
CA GLU A 495 20.76 -16.86 -25.24
C GLU A 495 21.90 -16.04 -24.60
N LEU A 496 21.60 -14.81 -24.12
CA LEU A 496 22.56 -13.97 -23.41
C LEU A 496 22.91 -14.55 -22.03
N LEU A 497 21.91 -15.05 -21.28
CA LEU A 497 22.13 -15.70 -20.01
C LEU A 497 22.90 -17.02 -20.13
N ASN A 498 22.72 -17.77 -21.23
CA ASN A 498 23.53 -18.96 -21.52
C ASN A 498 25.03 -18.63 -21.70
N GLN A 499 25.38 -17.39 -22.10
CA GLN A 499 26.78 -16.94 -22.19
C GLN A 499 27.33 -16.49 -20.83
N ILE A 500 26.44 -16.10 -19.91
CA ILE A 500 26.80 -15.74 -18.54
C ILE A 500 26.95 -17.01 -17.68
N GLU A 501 26.20 -18.08 -18.02
CA GLU A 501 26.18 -19.36 -17.29
C GLU A 501 25.79 -19.20 -15.81
N PRO A 502 24.62 -18.58 -15.47
CA PRO A 502 24.27 -18.38 -14.07
C PRO A 502 24.06 -19.71 -13.34
N ASP A 503 24.49 -19.76 -12.07
CA ASP A 503 24.31 -20.92 -11.20
C ASP A 503 22.84 -21.20 -10.91
N LEU A 504 22.05 -20.11 -10.73
CA LEU A 504 20.62 -20.21 -10.46
C LEU A 504 19.85 -19.01 -11.01
N ALA A 505 18.64 -19.28 -11.52
CA ALA A 505 17.64 -18.28 -11.79
C ALA A 505 16.41 -18.52 -10.92
N VAL A 506 15.84 -17.46 -10.31
CA VAL A 506 14.69 -17.54 -9.44
C VAL A 506 13.54 -16.68 -9.98
N TYR A 507 12.32 -17.25 -9.96
CA TYR A 507 11.13 -16.68 -10.58
C TYR A 507 9.91 -16.76 -9.67
N GLY A 508 8.88 -15.97 -9.96
CA GLY A 508 7.55 -16.00 -9.37
C GLY A 508 6.45 -16.23 -10.42
N HIS A 509 5.35 -15.46 -10.28
CA HIS A 509 4.27 -15.27 -11.26
C HIS A 509 3.36 -16.48 -11.52
N GLN A 510 3.90 -17.68 -11.54
CA GLN A 510 3.14 -18.87 -11.93
C GLN A 510 2.20 -19.39 -10.84
N HIS A 511 2.36 -18.93 -9.59
CA HIS A 511 1.64 -19.41 -8.41
C HIS A 511 1.70 -20.94 -8.26
N ASP A 512 2.84 -21.52 -8.66
CA ASP A 512 3.10 -22.94 -8.59
C ASP A 512 4.54 -23.19 -8.13
N LEU A 513 4.93 -24.43 -7.85
CA LEU A 513 6.27 -24.75 -7.35
C LEU A 513 6.89 -25.83 -8.25
N TYR A 514 7.90 -25.46 -9.00
CA TYR A 514 8.64 -26.42 -9.81
C TYR A 514 9.97 -25.84 -10.32
N PRO A 515 10.94 -26.74 -10.64
CA PRO A 515 12.21 -26.36 -11.24
C PRO A 515 12.16 -26.33 -12.77
N PHE A 516 13.06 -25.53 -13.34
CA PHE A 516 13.57 -25.63 -14.71
C PHE A 516 15.01 -26.13 -14.63
N LEU A 517 15.24 -27.43 -14.75
CA LEU A 517 16.59 -28.00 -14.66
C LEU A 517 17.22 -28.06 -16.04
N GLU A 518 18.53 -27.84 -16.09
CA GLU A 518 19.31 -27.94 -17.31
C GLU A 518 19.08 -29.29 -18.02
N GLY A 519 19.00 -29.26 -19.36
CA GLY A 519 18.74 -30.44 -20.18
C GLY A 519 17.29 -30.90 -20.22
N GLN A 520 16.34 -30.14 -19.65
CA GLN A 520 14.92 -30.45 -19.77
C GLN A 520 14.35 -29.98 -21.10
N GLU A 521 13.49 -30.81 -21.68
CA GLU A 521 12.76 -30.49 -22.90
C GLU A 521 11.27 -30.27 -22.62
N THR A 522 10.65 -29.43 -23.42
CA THR A 522 9.20 -29.25 -23.37
C THR A 522 8.46 -30.51 -23.77
N MET A 523 7.57 -31.01 -22.92
CA MET A 523 6.65 -32.10 -23.25
C MET A 523 5.29 -31.53 -23.69
N TYR A 524 4.86 -31.89 -24.89
CA TYR A 524 3.56 -31.51 -25.42
C TYR A 524 2.67 -32.76 -25.62
N ASN A 525 1.37 -32.61 -25.33
CA ASN A 525 0.40 -33.61 -25.73
C ASN A 525 0.04 -33.50 -27.23
N GLU A 526 -0.74 -34.43 -27.74
CA GLU A 526 -1.22 -34.44 -29.14
C GLU A 526 -1.96 -33.14 -29.57
N LYS A 527 -2.40 -32.33 -28.60
CA LYS A 527 -3.07 -31.05 -28.83
C LYS A 527 -2.11 -29.87 -28.74
N GLY A 528 -0.80 -30.09 -28.66
CA GLY A 528 0.20 -29.05 -28.53
C GLY A 528 0.13 -28.28 -27.21
N LYS A 529 -0.35 -28.90 -26.13
CA LYS A 529 -0.35 -28.32 -24.78
C LYS A 529 0.75 -28.96 -23.94
N LEU A 530 1.41 -28.12 -23.11
CA LEU A 530 2.37 -28.61 -22.14
C LEU A 530 1.75 -29.71 -21.27
N VAL A 531 2.45 -30.83 -21.15
CA VAL A 531 2.03 -31.97 -20.32
C VAL A 531 2.90 -31.95 -19.06
N TYR A 532 2.29 -31.73 -17.92
CA TYR A 532 2.90 -31.99 -16.64
C TYR A 532 2.88 -33.49 -16.31
N ASN A 533 3.84 -33.94 -15.53
CA ASN A 533 3.79 -35.27 -14.94
C ASN A 533 2.40 -35.50 -14.30
N SER A 534 1.80 -36.68 -14.51
CA SER A 534 0.45 -37.00 -14.02
C SER A 534 0.30 -36.91 -12.48
N GLN A 535 1.40 -36.89 -11.75
CA GLN A 535 1.44 -36.75 -10.29
C GLN A 535 1.57 -35.25 -9.87
N PHE A 536 1.98 -34.36 -10.77
CA PHE A 536 2.02 -32.94 -10.57
C PHE A 536 0.72 -32.33 -11.12
N LYS A 537 -0.17 -32.00 -10.22
CA LYS A 537 -1.36 -31.22 -10.55
C LYS A 537 -1.09 -29.79 -10.11
N GLY A 538 -0.85 -28.93 -11.05
CA GLY A 538 -0.83 -27.50 -10.82
C GLY A 538 -2.17 -27.05 -10.21
N GLU A 539 -2.21 -25.89 -9.64
CA GLU A 539 -3.36 -25.36 -8.92
C GLU A 539 -4.63 -25.43 -9.77
N ALA A 540 -5.67 -26.07 -9.27
CA ALA A 540 -7.00 -26.16 -9.87
C ALA A 540 -7.07 -26.77 -11.28
N GLY A 541 -6.19 -27.69 -11.65
CA GLY A 541 -6.23 -28.34 -12.98
C GLY A 541 -5.94 -27.38 -14.14
N LYS A 542 -5.27 -26.26 -13.90
CA LYS A 542 -4.76 -25.38 -14.95
C LYS A 542 -3.68 -26.10 -15.72
N THR A 543 -3.95 -26.38 -16.98
CA THR A 543 -2.95 -26.84 -17.93
C THR A 543 -2.35 -25.59 -18.58
N TYR A 544 -1.14 -25.23 -18.22
CA TYR A 544 -0.41 -24.16 -18.90
C TYR A 544 0.10 -24.70 -20.23
N GLY A 545 -0.40 -24.20 -21.34
CA GLY A 545 0.18 -24.44 -22.64
C GLY A 545 1.40 -23.54 -22.83
N GLY A 546 2.49 -24.06 -23.41
CA GLY A 546 3.70 -23.29 -23.66
C GLY A 546 4.86 -24.19 -24.04
N TYR A 547 6.06 -23.64 -24.08
CA TYR A 547 7.29 -24.36 -24.34
C TYR A 547 8.44 -23.75 -23.52
N LEU A 548 9.51 -24.53 -23.32
CA LEU A 548 10.75 -24.08 -22.71
C LEU A 548 11.61 -23.38 -23.77
N THR A 549 12.35 -22.35 -23.36
CA THR A 549 13.43 -21.77 -24.15
C THR A 549 14.63 -22.73 -24.18
N ASP A 550 15.61 -22.48 -25.03
CA ASP A 550 16.85 -23.27 -25.10
C ASP A 550 17.86 -22.77 -24.05
N TYR A 551 17.67 -23.17 -22.80
CA TYR A 551 18.47 -22.71 -21.66
C TYR A 551 19.49 -23.75 -21.21
N ALA A 552 20.64 -23.28 -20.75
CA ALA A 552 21.76 -24.06 -20.21
C ALA A 552 22.06 -23.73 -18.73
N PHE A 553 21.06 -23.37 -17.95
CA PHE A 553 21.17 -23.05 -16.52
C PHE A 553 19.93 -23.50 -15.74
N ASN A 554 20.09 -23.67 -14.43
CA ASN A 554 18.99 -24.09 -13.58
C ASN A 554 18.12 -22.91 -13.16
N GLY A 555 16.81 -23.13 -12.98
CA GLY A 555 15.87 -22.12 -12.47
C GLY A 555 14.77 -22.74 -11.64
N PHE A 556 14.09 -21.91 -10.83
CA PHE A 556 12.99 -22.32 -9.97
C PHE A 556 11.87 -21.29 -9.95
N ILE A 557 10.62 -21.75 -10.02
CA ILE A 557 9.50 -20.95 -9.52
C ILE A 557 9.57 -20.98 -8.00
N ALA A 558 9.93 -19.84 -7.42
CA ALA A 558 10.45 -19.76 -6.05
C ALA A 558 9.38 -19.73 -4.97
N GLY A 559 8.10 -19.55 -5.32
CA GLY A 559 7.11 -19.50 -4.26
C GLY A 559 5.69 -19.24 -4.72
N ARG A 560 4.79 -19.24 -3.75
CA ARG A 560 3.39 -18.93 -3.94
C ARG A 560 2.67 -18.68 -2.62
N ARG A 561 1.55 -17.99 -2.70
CA ARG A 561 0.55 -17.91 -1.64
C ARG A 561 -0.28 -19.20 -1.57
N GLY A 562 -0.59 -19.69 -0.37
CA GLY A 562 -1.49 -20.81 -0.12
C GLY A 562 -0.78 -22.16 -0.01
N ARG A 563 -1.54 -23.19 0.36
CA ARG A 563 -1.03 -24.57 0.49
C ARG A 563 -0.89 -25.23 -0.86
N LEU A 564 0.12 -26.08 -0.99
CA LEU A 564 0.15 -27.11 -2.02
C LEU A 564 -1.10 -27.99 -1.90
N GLN A 565 -1.76 -28.23 -3.01
CA GLN A 565 -3.05 -28.91 -3.09
C GLN A 565 -3.15 -30.18 -2.23
N THR A 566 -4.13 -30.18 -1.36
CA THR A 566 -4.98 -31.33 -1.12
C THR A 566 -6.32 -31.05 -1.79
N ASP A 567 -7.05 -32.07 -2.23
CA ASP A 567 -8.32 -32.00 -2.99
C ASP A 567 -9.46 -31.20 -2.28
N GLU A 568 -9.17 -30.51 -1.20
CA GLU A 568 -10.09 -29.67 -0.44
C GLU A 568 -9.78 -28.18 -0.63
N ILE A 569 -10.26 -27.62 -1.73
CA ILE A 569 -10.25 -26.17 -2.07
C ILE A 569 -11.01 -25.30 -1.02
N SER A 570 -11.69 -25.91 -0.06
CA SER A 570 -12.63 -25.23 0.83
C SER A 570 -12.03 -24.50 2.03
N ALA A 571 -10.75 -24.67 2.33
CA ALA A 571 -10.07 -24.04 3.46
C ALA A 571 -8.69 -23.48 3.09
N LEU A 572 -8.62 -22.67 2.05
CA LEU A 572 -7.45 -21.83 1.79
C LEU A 572 -7.25 -20.92 3.02
N ASN A 573 -6.33 -21.28 3.88
CA ASN A 573 -5.82 -20.33 4.84
C ASN A 573 -5.07 -19.27 4.03
N ARG A 574 -5.69 -18.11 3.86
CA ARG A 574 -5.17 -16.99 3.05
C ARG A 574 -3.83 -16.44 3.54
N GLU A 575 -3.40 -16.89 4.71
CA GLU A 575 -2.14 -16.51 5.33
C GLU A 575 -1.00 -17.53 5.06
N ASP A 576 -1.27 -18.68 4.47
CA ASP A 576 -0.21 -19.65 4.14
C ASP A 576 0.62 -19.16 2.95
N HIS A 577 1.92 -19.39 3.01
CA HIS A 577 2.88 -19.08 1.95
C HIS A 577 3.93 -20.19 1.87
N VAL A 578 4.49 -20.38 0.70
CA VAL A 578 5.64 -21.26 0.45
C VAL A 578 6.67 -20.47 -0.33
N GLY A 579 7.92 -20.51 0.09
CA GLY A 579 9.03 -19.89 -0.61
C GLY A 579 10.20 -20.84 -0.78
N LEU A 580 11.20 -20.43 -1.54
CA LEU A 580 12.39 -21.20 -1.86
C LEU A 580 13.54 -20.80 -0.96
N ALA A 581 14.11 -21.75 -0.25
CA ALA A 581 15.39 -21.62 0.46
C ALA A 581 16.51 -22.21 -0.40
N VAL A 582 17.65 -21.56 -0.38
CA VAL A 582 18.87 -21.98 -1.10
C VAL A 582 20.05 -21.91 -0.14
N SER A 583 20.83 -22.98 -0.12
CA SER A 583 22.14 -23.01 0.55
C SER A 583 23.21 -23.33 -0.47
N VAL A 584 24.25 -22.54 -0.51
CA VAL A 584 25.38 -22.67 -1.45
C VAL A 584 26.63 -23.10 -0.68
N ASP A 585 27.23 -24.18 -1.09
CA ASP A 585 28.53 -24.66 -0.60
C ASP A 585 29.58 -24.36 -1.68
N MET A 586 30.26 -23.21 -1.52
CA MET A 586 31.31 -22.77 -2.44
C MET A 586 32.49 -23.73 -2.48
N ALA A 587 32.85 -24.34 -1.34
CA ALA A 587 33.97 -25.27 -1.24
C ALA A 587 33.66 -26.65 -1.87
N GLY A 588 32.40 -27.03 -1.83
CA GLY A 588 31.89 -28.28 -2.40
C GLY A 588 31.36 -28.16 -3.83
N ASP A 589 31.42 -26.98 -4.44
CA ASP A 589 30.90 -26.67 -5.78
C ASP A 589 29.42 -27.11 -5.96
N THR A 590 28.61 -26.94 -4.92
CA THR A 590 27.21 -27.38 -4.93
C THR A 590 26.25 -26.36 -4.30
N GLN A 591 25.01 -26.39 -4.75
CA GLN A 591 23.93 -25.68 -4.13
C GLN A 591 22.74 -26.62 -3.86
N LYS A 592 22.03 -26.35 -2.78
CA LYS A 592 20.84 -27.08 -2.36
C LYS A 592 19.65 -26.14 -2.35
N CYS A 593 18.58 -26.54 -3.03
CA CYS A 593 17.33 -25.81 -3.13
C CYS A 593 16.19 -26.62 -2.50
N TRP A 594 15.39 -26.02 -1.64
CA TRP A 594 14.22 -26.66 -1.05
C TRP A 594 13.12 -25.62 -0.75
N TYR A 595 11.88 -26.08 -0.72
CA TYR A 595 10.74 -25.21 -0.44
C TYR A 595 10.30 -25.32 1.01
N VAL A 596 9.97 -24.19 1.62
CA VAL A 596 9.54 -24.11 3.02
C VAL A 596 8.20 -23.38 3.12
N ASN A 597 7.26 -23.96 3.88
CA ASN A 597 5.95 -23.37 4.11
C ASN A 597 5.94 -22.50 5.39
N THR A 598 4.82 -21.82 5.64
CA THR A 598 4.59 -20.97 6.83
C THR A 598 4.81 -21.69 8.17
N ALA A 599 4.67 -23.01 8.21
CA ALA A 599 4.90 -23.82 9.42
C ALA A 599 6.38 -24.27 9.58
N GLY A 600 7.28 -23.87 8.68
CA GLY A 600 8.67 -24.31 8.65
C GLY A 600 8.87 -25.72 8.12
N GLU A 601 7.86 -26.28 7.44
CA GLU A 601 7.94 -27.64 6.91
C GLU A 601 8.49 -27.63 5.49
N VAL A 602 9.40 -28.57 5.19
CA VAL A 602 9.92 -28.77 3.83
C VAL A 602 8.85 -29.41 2.95
N VAL A 603 8.50 -28.70 1.88
CA VAL A 603 7.44 -29.09 0.94
C VAL A 603 8.04 -29.89 -0.20
N PRO A 604 7.62 -31.15 -0.42
CA PRO A 604 8.09 -31.93 -1.56
C PRO A 604 7.42 -31.45 -2.86
N VAL A 605 8.20 -31.31 -3.92
CA VAL A 605 7.77 -30.76 -5.20
C VAL A 605 8.07 -31.71 -6.35
N TYR A 606 7.13 -31.83 -7.28
CA TYR A 606 7.30 -32.58 -8.53
C TYR A 606 7.93 -31.70 -9.60
N ASN A 607 8.79 -32.30 -10.41
CA ASN A 607 9.27 -31.67 -11.62
C ASN A 607 8.27 -31.97 -12.77
N PRO A 608 7.59 -30.96 -13.34
CA PRO A 608 6.60 -31.20 -14.39
C PRO A 608 7.22 -31.60 -15.74
N PHE A 609 8.53 -31.43 -15.91
CA PHE A 609 9.25 -31.70 -17.15
C PHE A 609 10.05 -33.00 -17.09
N ALA A 610 9.94 -33.77 -16.03
CA ALA A 610 10.63 -35.05 -15.86
C ALA A 610 9.75 -36.05 -15.11
N GLU A 611 9.90 -37.32 -15.42
CA GLU A 611 9.27 -38.40 -14.66
C GLU A 611 9.98 -38.60 -13.31
N GLY A 612 9.25 -38.85 -12.26
CA GLY A 612 9.82 -39.18 -10.95
C GLY A 612 8.93 -38.82 -9.79
N PRO A 613 9.33 -39.20 -8.56
CA PRO A 613 8.64 -38.81 -7.34
C PRO A 613 8.88 -37.34 -7.01
N ALA A 614 8.00 -36.76 -6.19
CA ALA A 614 8.25 -35.47 -5.57
C ALA A 614 9.55 -35.48 -4.76
N ARG A 615 10.34 -34.42 -4.86
CA ARG A 615 11.60 -34.26 -4.16
C ARG A 615 11.46 -33.22 -3.06
N LYS A 616 12.07 -33.45 -1.92
CA LYS A 616 12.14 -32.48 -0.83
C LYS A 616 13.24 -31.44 -1.04
N GLU A 617 14.26 -31.82 -1.80
CA GLU A 617 15.43 -31.00 -2.08
C GLU A 617 15.99 -31.29 -3.47
N PHE A 618 16.67 -30.33 -4.03
CA PHE A 618 17.43 -30.42 -5.27
C PHE A 618 18.87 -30.02 -4.96
N VAL A 619 19.80 -30.93 -5.21
CA VAL A 619 21.24 -30.66 -5.11
C VAL A 619 21.77 -30.51 -6.52
N LEU A 620 22.37 -29.37 -6.81
CA LEU A 620 22.85 -28.97 -8.13
C LEU A 620 24.33 -28.60 -8.03
N ALA A 621 25.09 -28.85 -9.08
CA ALA A 621 26.45 -28.34 -9.19
C ALA A 621 26.42 -26.82 -9.43
N LEU A 622 27.45 -26.12 -9.00
CA LEU A 622 27.73 -24.74 -9.42
C LEU A 622 28.30 -24.75 -10.85
N LYS A 623 28.16 -23.63 -11.55
CA LYS A 623 28.62 -23.44 -12.93
C LYS A 623 30.08 -22.96 -13.01
#